data_654cff2c0682b8ff312825d25283f22f
#
_entry.id   654cff2c0682b8ff312825d25283f22f
#
_cell.length_a   1.000
_cell.length_b   1.000
_cell.length_c   1.000
_cell.angle_alpha   90.00
_cell.angle_beta   90.00
_cell.angle_gamma   90.00
#
_symmetry.space_group_name_H-M   'P 1'
#
loop_
_entity.id
_entity.type
_entity.pdbx_description
1 polymer ?
#
loop_
_entity_poly.entity_id
_entity_poly.type
_entity_poly.pdbx_seq_one_letter_code
_entity_poly.pdbx_strand_id
1 'polypeptide(L)'
;MPLVIAVFHLTPDVVGLIGASLVLGAVFGAGFGGPMADRFGRKPLMLADMIIICAGAAASALAKGPAMLFIGQFFVGVGIGIDFPVSSSYVSEVLPRRNRARLMVATIACQSVGMLVAAAITLVLLKTVKSPQNWRLFLASEGVIAFLFLLLRLSAPDSPHWLMARGRFAEAAQAFIRIMPEQREAVLQVTSHLGNQRLTSTIAHARMPGLRILFSRAYRARTVLVAVPWFLMDIATYGVGLFTPVILGAVDIAERGGGAIAHDLVVAKGSTAIDLFLLFGFIVGIWAVPKFGRIRMQVIGFAGMTCSMILLMIAVYLSNSSLHIPLVFTGFILFNMLMNAGPNSTTFTLAPILFPTQLRATASGFAAGVAKIGATLGVFVLPILKSKFGVPAVLEMMAAVSLLGLTVTLIFGGEDTEY
;
A
#
# COMPACT_ATOMS: atom_id res chain seq x y z
N MET A 1 -17.54 -7.09 -7.85
CA MET A 1 -17.96 -6.36 -9.08
C MET A 1 -19.06 -7.06 -9.89
N PRO A 2 -19.07 -8.37 -10.22
CA PRO A 2 -20.14 -8.99 -11.02
C PRO A 2 -21.55 -8.76 -10.47
N LEU A 3 -21.73 -8.84 -9.14
CA LEU A 3 -23.03 -8.54 -8.52
C LEU A 3 -23.48 -7.09 -8.72
N VAL A 4 -22.56 -6.13 -8.63
CA VAL A 4 -22.86 -4.69 -8.85
C VAL A 4 -23.24 -4.43 -10.29
N ILE A 5 -22.52 -5.06 -11.25
CA ILE A 5 -22.79 -4.98 -12.69
C ILE A 5 -24.20 -5.51 -12.97
N ALA A 6 -24.56 -6.65 -12.38
CA ALA A 6 -25.88 -7.27 -12.56
C ALA A 6 -27.02 -6.42 -12.00
N VAL A 7 -26.82 -5.76 -10.85
CA VAL A 7 -27.86 -4.95 -10.18
C VAL A 7 -28.09 -3.61 -10.87
N PHE A 8 -27.04 -2.95 -11.33
CA PHE A 8 -27.14 -1.61 -11.94
C PHE A 8 -27.02 -1.61 -13.46
N HIS A 9 -26.91 -2.78 -14.11
CA HIS A 9 -26.76 -2.93 -15.57
C HIS A 9 -25.62 -2.05 -16.12
N LEU A 10 -24.45 -2.10 -15.47
CA LEU A 10 -23.34 -1.20 -15.76
C LEU A 10 -22.68 -1.51 -17.10
N THR A 11 -22.36 -0.47 -17.85
CA THR A 11 -21.49 -0.58 -19.03
C THR A 11 -20.04 -0.79 -18.60
N PRO A 12 -19.19 -1.40 -19.45
CA PRO A 12 -17.78 -1.63 -19.15
C PRO A 12 -17.03 -0.36 -18.73
N ASP A 13 -17.36 0.78 -19.34
CA ASP A 13 -16.75 2.08 -19.03
C ASP A 13 -17.07 2.54 -17.60
N VAL A 14 -18.33 2.39 -17.16
CA VAL A 14 -18.75 2.73 -15.80
C VAL A 14 -18.14 1.79 -14.77
N VAL A 15 -17.99 0.50 -15.11
CA VAL A 15 -17.30 -0.48 -14.26
C VAL A 15 -15.84 -0.08 -14.06
N GLY A 16 -15.15 0.30 -15.13
CA GLY A 16 -13.78 0.82 -15.08
C GLY A 16 -13.67 2.07 -14.23
N LEU A 17 -14.60 3.00 -14.38
CA LEU A 17 -14.63 4.25 -13.64
C LEU A 17 -14.83 4.02 -12.12
N ILE A 18 -15.77 3.15 -11.74
CA ILE A 18 -15.99 2.78 -10.33
C ILE A 18 -14.77 2.05 -9.77
N GLY A 19 -14.16 1.12 -10.53
CA GLY A 19 -12.93 0.44 -10.11
C GLY A 19 -11.75 1.39 -9.90
N ALA A 20 -11.64 2.43 -10.73
CA ALA A 20 -10.60 3.44 -10.63
C ALA A 20 -10.84 4.46 -9.51
N SER A 21 -12.08 4.66 -9.06
CA SER A 21 -12.44 5.72 -8.10
C SER A 21 -11.66 5.62 -6.80
N LEU A 22 -11.49 4.42 -6.25
CA LEU A 22 -10.73 4.16 -5.04
C LEU A 22 -9.25 4.53 -5.21
N VAL A 23 -8.64 4.15 -6.33
CA VAL A 23 -7.22 4.44 -6.60
C VAL A 23 -7.02 5.93 -6.83
N LEU A 24 -7.93 6.59 -7.57
CA LEU A 24 -7.93 8.04 -7.73
C LEU A 24 -8.05 8.76 -6.38
N GLY A 25 -8.98 8.33 -5.53
CA GLY A 25 -9.09 8.85 -4.16
C GLY A 25 -7.79 8.72 -3.39
N ALA A 26 -7.10 7.58 -3.52
CA ALA A 26 -5.84 7.34 -2.84
C ALA A 26 -4.70 8.25 -3.33
N VAL A 27 -4.67 8.64 -4.62
CA VAL A 27 -3.73 9.66 -5.13
C VAL A 27 -3.90 10.98 -4.38
N PHE A 28 -5.15 11.47 -4.29
CA PHE A 28 -5.44 12.73 -3.58
C PHE A 28 -5.14 12.60 -2.08
N GLY A 29 -5.60 11.52 -1.45
CA GLY A 29 -5.37 11.25 -0.04
C GLY A 29 -3.88 11.25 0.33
N ALA A 30 -3.05 10.55 -0.44
CA ALA A 30 -1.61 10.49 -0.20
C ALA A 30 -0.93 11.86 -0.44
N GLY A 31 -1.29 12.55 -1.51
CA GLY A 31 -0.72 13.86 -1.86
C GLY A 31 -0.97 14.93 -0.79
N PHE A 32 -2.18 14.98 -0.22
CA PHE A 32 -2.55 15.94 0.82
C PHE A 32 -2.26 15.44 2.24
N GLY A 33 -2.41 14.14 2.50
CA GLY A 33 -2.26 13.54 3.82
C GLY A 33 -0.88 13.73 4.42
N GLY A 34 0.18 13.59 3.62
CA GLY A 34 1.55 13.78 4.07
C GLY A 34 1.82 15.19 4.61
N PRO A 35 1.64 16.26 3.82
CA PRO A 35 1.80 17.64 4.28
C PRO A 35 0.90 17.99 5.47
N MET A 36 -0.33 17.50 5.49
CA MET A 36 -1.25 17.71 6.60
C MET A 36 -0.76 17.02 7.88
N ALA A 37 -0.22 15.80 7.79
CA ALA A 37 0.32 15.08 8.94
C ALA A 37 1.58 15.76 9.51
N ASP A 38 2.44 16.32 8.67
CA ASP A 38 3.58 17.11 9.13
C ASP A 38 3.13 18.41 9.79
N ARG A 39 1.99 18.98 9.38
CA ARG A 39 1.46 20.24 9.91
C ARG A 39 0.65 20.05 11.20
N PHE A 40 -0.27 19.10 11.25
CA PHE A 40 -1.28 18.96 12.31
C PHE A 40 -0.97 17.85 13.32
N GLY A 41 -0.03 16.96 13.01
CA GLY A 41 0.30 15.79 13.83
C GLY A 41 -0.16 14.49 13.16
N ARG A 42 0.37 13.39 13.68
CA ARG A 42 0.05 12.08 13.14
C ARG A 42 -1.32 11.59 13.61
N LYS A 43 -1.59 11.72 14.91
CA LYS A 43 -2.84 11.24 15.52
C LYS A 43 -4.13 11.84 14.92
N PRO A 44 -4.26 13.17 14.75
CA PRO A 44 -5.47 13.75 14.15
C PRO A 44 -5.76 13.18 12.75
N LEU A 45 -4.72 12.97 11.95
CA LEU A 45 -4.86 12.43 10.60
C LEU A 45 -5.18 10.93 10.62
N MET A 46 -4.61 10.15 11.56
CA MET A 46 -4.93 8.74 11.79
C MET A 46 -6.39 8.50 12.23
N LEU A 47 -7.03 9.50 12.80
CA LEU A 47 -8.46 9.44 13.14
C LEU A 47 -9.31 9.91 11.96
N ALA A 48 -8.89 10.98 11.29
CA ALA A 48 -9.62 11.54 10.15
C ALA A 48 -9.69 10.55 8.98
N ASP A 49 -8.62 9.82 8.67
CA ASP A 49 -8.60 8.81 7.61
C ASP A 49 -9.60 7.69 7.88
N MET A 50 -9.66 7.17 9.12
CA MET A 50 -10.64 6.13 9.50
C MET A 50 -12.08 6.64 9.43
N ILE A 51 -12.35 7.89 9.85
CA ILE A 51 -13.68 8.51 9.74
C ILE A 51 -14.08 8.64 8.27
N ILE A 52 -13.17 9.07 7.41
CA ILE A 52 -13.41 9.20 5.97
C ILE A 52 -13.70 7.83 5.36
N ILE A 53 -12.93 6.78 5.72
CA ILE A 53 -13.17 5.41 5.25
C ILE A 53 -14.54 4.91 5.71
N CYS A 54 -14.89 5.08 6.99
CA CYS A 54 -16.21 4.69 7.51
C CYS A 54 -17.34 5.38 6.76
N ALA A 55 -17.25 6.69 6.55
CA ALA A 55 -18.27 7.47 5.84
C ALA A 55 -18.38 7.05 4.37
N GLY A 56 -17.24 6.84 3.69
CA GLY A 56 -17.20 6.37 2.30
C GLY A 56 -17.75 4.97 2.13
N ALA A 57 -17.41 4.04 3.04
CA ALA A 57 -17.93 2.68 3.04
C ALA A 57 -19.43 2.64 3.29
N ALA A 58 -19.93 3.43 4.24
CA ALA A 58 -21.37 3.59 4.51
C ALA A 58 -22.11 4.16 3.28
N ALA A 59 -21.56 5.20 2.65
CA ALA A 59 -22.12 5.77 1.42
C ALA A 59 -22.16 4.74 0.29
N SER A 60 -21.09 3.95 0.14
CA SER A 60 -21.01 2.87 -0.85
C SER A 60 -22.02 1.77 -0.59
N ALA A 61 -22.16 1.31 0.66
CA ALA A 61 -23.12 0.25 1.04
C ALA A 61 -24.58 0.69 0.84
N LEU A 62 -24.87 1.98 1.05
CA LEU A 62 -26.19 2.58 0.87
C LEU A 62 -26.44 3.11 -0.55
N ALA A 63 -25.51 2.90 -1.47
CA ALA A 63 -25.60 3.47 -2.81
C ALA A 63 -26.88 3.01 -3.55
N LYS A 64 -27.60 4.00 -4.09
CA LYS A 64 -28.81 3.80 -4.90
C LYS A 64 -28.52 3.80 -6.42
N GLY A 65 -27.28 4.11 -6.80
CA GLY A 65 -26.84 4.16 -8.19
C GLY A 65 -25.32 4.26 -8.32
N PRO A 66 -24.80 4.16 -9.56
CA PRO A 66 -23.36 4.13 -9.85
C PRO A 66 -22.61 5.36 -9.37
N ALA A 67 -23.20 6.56 -9.49
CA ALA A 67 -22.57 7.81 -9.06
C ALA A 67 -22.30 7.85 -7.56
N MET A 68 -23.26 7.38 -6.74
CA MET A 68 -23.08 7.33 -5.29
C MET A 68 -22.01 6.30 -4.90
N LEU A 69 -21.98 5.17 -5.60
CA LEU A 69 -20.95 4.16 -5.40
C LEU A 69 -19.55 4.69 -5.76
N PHE A 70 -19.42 5.40 -6.88
CA PHE A 70 -18.18 6.07 -7.28
C PHE A 70 -17.71 7.05 -6.20
N ILE A 71 -18.59 7.94 -5.72
CA ILE A 71 -18.25 8.93 -4.69
C ILE A 71 -17.85 8.25 -3.39
N GLY A 72 -18.60 7.24 -2.95
CA GLY A 72 -18.30 6.49 -1.73
C GLY A 72 -16.92 5.81 -1.80
N GLN A 73 -16.63 5.10 -2.89
CA GLN A 73 -15.34 4.44 -3.11
C GLN A 73 -14.18 5.46 -3.27
N PHE A 74 -14.44 6.60 -3.88
CA PHE A 74 -13.46 7.68 -3.95
C PHE A 74 -13.05 8.17 -2.54
N PHE A 75 -14.02 8.38 -1.63
CA PHE A 75 -13.71 8.78 -0.25
C PHE A 75 -13.03 7.66 0.55
N VAL A 76 -13.40 6.39 0.36
CA VAL A 76 -12.63 5.26 0.93
C VAL A 76 -11.18 5.35 0.46
N GLY A 77 -10.96 5.57 -0.84
CA GLY A 77 -9.64 5.78 -1.42
C GLY A 77 -8.90 6.95 -0.79
N VAL A 78 -9.54 8.11 -0.59
CA VAL A 78 -8.94 9.27 0.06
C VAL A 78 -8.45 8.91 1.47
N GLY A 79 -9.25 8.22 2.28
CA GLY A 79 -8.86 7.77 3.61
C GLY A 79 -7.65 6.83 3.58
N ILE A 80 -7.68 5.81 2.72
CA ILE A 80 -6.55 4.88 2.52
C ILE A 80 -5.29 5.65 2.08
N GLY A 81 -5.43 6.62 1.17
CA GLY A 81 -4.33 7.45 0.70
C GLY A 81 -3.69 8.27 1.83
N ILE A 82 -4.49 8.85 2.73
CA ILE A 82 -4.00 9.59 3.91
C ILE A 82 -3.25 8.63 4.85
N ASP A 83 -3.73 7.41 5.04
CA ASP A 83 -3.14 6.45 5.98
C ASP A 83 -1.70 6.06 5.58
N PHE A 84 -1.38 5.92 4.30
CA PHE A 84 -0.04 5.53 3.86
C PHE A 84 1.10 6.39 4.45
N PRO A 85 1.13 7.73 4.22
CA PRO A 85 2.17 8.58 4.78
C PRO A 85 2.08 8.74 6.29
N VAL A 86 0.89 8.74 6.85
CA VAL A 86 0.66 8.95 8.27
C VAL A 86 1.14 7.75 9.07
N SER A 87 0.69 6.55 8.72
CA SER A 87 1.07 5.30 9.39
C SER A 87 2.56 4.99 9.23
N SER A 88 3.13 5.13 8.02
CA SER A 88 4.56 4.88 7.81
C SER A 88 5.44 5.82 8.63
N SER A 89 5.08 7.10 8.69
CA SER A 89 5.80 8.11 9.48
C SER A 89 5.65 7.84 10.97
N TYR A 90 4.42 7.62 11.46
CA TYR A 90 4.15 7.33 12.86
C TYR A 90 4.91 6.11 13.35
N VAL A 91 4.81 5.00 12.63
CA VAL A 91 5.51 3.75 12.97
C VAL A 91 7.02 3.96 13.00
N SER A 92 7.59 4.68 12.02
CA SER A 92 9.03 4.98 11.98
C SER A 92 9.51 5.85 13.16
N GLU A 93 8.63 6.68 13.72
CA GLU A 93 8.92 7.60 14.83
C GLU A 93 8.74 6.97 16.20
N VAL A 94 7.85 5.98 16.31
CA VAL A 94 7.52 5.31 17.58
C VAL A 94 8.39 4.09 17.84
N LEU A 95 8.84 3.41 16.78
CA LEU A 95 9.58 2.15 16.91
C LEU A 95 11.03 2.34 17.37
N PRO A 96 11.52 1.46 18.28
CA PRO A 96 12.92 1.42 18.68
C PRO A 96 13.84 1.17 17.48
N ARG A 97 14.99 1.86 17.43
CA ARG A 97 15.97 1.74 16.34
C ARG A 97 16.37 0.29 16.04
N ARG A 98 16.56 -0.53 17.09
CA ARG A 98 17.01 -1.94 16.98
C ARG A 98 16.11 -2.81 16.12
N ASN A 99 14.79 -2.64 16.21
CA ASN A 99 13.81 -3.48 15.51
C ASN A 99 13.02 -2.72 14.43
N ARG A 100 13.37 -1.45 14.19
CA ARG A 100 12.59 -0.56 13.29
C ARG A 100 12.39 -1.14 11.90
N ALA A 101 13.45 -1.63 11.26
CA ALA A 101 13.37 -2.20 9.92
C ALA A 101 12.39 -3.38 9.86
N ARG A 102 12.52 -4.32 10.80
CA ARG A 102 11.67 -5.51 10.89
C ARG A 102 10.20 -5.15 11.12
N LEU A 103 9.93 -4.27 12.06
CA LEU A 103 8.57 -3.89 12.43
C LEU A 103 7.90 -3.01 11.37
N MET A 104 8.65 -2.18 10.67
CA MET A 104 8.11 -1.43 9.53
C MET A 104 7.70 -2.35 8.37
N VAL A 105 8.51 -3.37 8.05
CA VAL A 105 8.11 -4.38 7.06
C VAL A 105 6.91 -5.19 7.56
N ALA A 106 6.84 -5.53 8.85
CA ALA A 106 5.68 -6.19 9.43
C ALA A 106 4.41 -5.32 9.34
N THR A 107 4.53 -4.00 9.44
CA THR A 107 3.40 -3.08 9.29
C THR A 107 2.79 -3.18 7.88
N ILE A 108 3.61 -3.11 6.83
CA ILE A 108 3.09 -3.26 5.46
C ILE A 108 2.63 -4.70 5.19
N ALA A 109 3.22 -5.70 5.82
CA ALA A 109 2.80 -7.10 5.71
C ALA A 109 1.36 -7.34 6.25
N CYS A 110 0.86 -6.51 7.17
CA CYS A 110 -0.53 -6.56 7.61
C CYS A 110 -1.53 -6.35 6.45
N GLN A 111 -1.10 -5.74 5.34
CA GLN A 111 -1.89 -5.65 4.13
C GLN A 111 -2.33 -7.03 3.62
N SER A 112 -1.42 -8.00 3.53
CA SER A 112 -1.78 -9.35 3.06
C SER A 112 -2.68 -10.09 4.05
N VAL A 113 -2.52 -9.86 5.35
CA VAL A 113 -3.46 -10.38 6.35
C VAL A 113 -4.86 -9.78 6.13
N GLY A 114 -4.94 -8.47 5.89
CA GLY A 114 -6.20 -7.79 5.56
C GLY A 114 -6.86 -8.36 4.28
N MET A 115 -6.07 -8.65 3.24
CA MET A 115 -6.56 -9.25 2.00
C MET A 115 -7.15 -10.66 2.25
N LEU A 116 -6.47 -11.50 3.04
CA LEU A 116 -6.97 -12.83 3.43
C LEU A 116 -8.26 -12.74 4.26
N VAL A 117 -8.35 -11.78 5.19
CA VAL A 117 -9.58 -11.53 5.98
C VAL A 117 -10.71 -11.10 5.05
N ALA A 118 -10.46 -10.18 4.12
CA ALA A 118 -11.46 -9.74 3.15
C ALA A 118 -11.92 -10.89 2.24
N ALA A 119 -11.01 -11.74 1.79
CA ALA A 119 -11.34 -12.95 1.03
C ALA A 119 -12.20 -13.93 1.85
N ALA A 120 -11.86 -14.16 3.12
CA ALA A 120 -12.65 -15.00 4.03
C ALA A 120 -14.06 -14.45 4.24
N ILE A 121 -14.20 -13.16 4.50
CA ILE A 121 -15.51 -12.49 4.62
C ILE A 121 -16.30 -12.66 3.32
N THR A 122 -15.66 -12.44 2.18
CA THR A 122 -16.27 -12.63 0.86
C THR A 122 -16.81 -14.04 0.69
N LEU A 123 -15.99 -15.06 0.96
CA LEU A 123 -16.41 -16.46 0.84
C LEU A 123 -17.56 -16.82 1.78
N VAL A 124 -17.55 -16.34 3.01
CA VAL A 124 -18.63 -16.55 3.98
C VAL A 124 -19.91 -15.89 3.47
N LEU A 125 -19.87 -14.63 3.09
CA LEU A 125 -21.05 -13.88 2.62
C LEU A 125 -21.64 -14.47 1.35
N LEU A 126 -20.83 -14.92 0.38
CA LEU A 126 -21.30 -15.56 -0.84
C LEU A 126 -21.98 -16.90 -0.59
N LYS A 127 -21.53 -17.66 0.44
CA LYS A 127 -22.12 -18.96 0.80
C LYS A 127 -23.39 -18.81 1.63
N THR A 128 -23.44 -17.81 2.53
CA THR A 128 -24.56 -17.65 3.50
C THR A 128 -25.70 -16.80 2.98
N VAL A 129 -25.40 -15.76 2.23
CA VAL A 129 -26.40 -14.78 1.74
C VAL A 129 -26.52 -14.92 0.22
N LYS A 130 -27.53 -15.65 -0.24
CA LYS A 130 -27.81 -15.87 -1.67
C LYS A 130 -28.68 -14.74 -2.25
N SER A 131 -28.28 -13.48 -2.07
CA SER A 131 -29.02 -12.32 -2.57
C SER A 131 -28.16 -11.53 -3.56
N PRO A 132 -28.73 -11.00 -4.65
CA PRO A 132 -28.03 -10.07 -5.55
C PRO A 132 -27.53 -8.81 -4.84
N GLN A 133 -28.13 -8.44 -3.71
CA GLN A 133 -27.74 -7.27 -2.89
C GLN A 133 -26.58 -7.54 -1.92
N ASN A 134 -25.98 -8.73 -1.96
CA ASN A 134 -24.90 -9.14 -1.07
C ASN A 134 -23.67 -8.21 -1.16
N TRP A 135 -23.45 -7.56 -2.30
CA TRP A 135 -22.38 -6.57 -2.48
C TRP A 135 -22.44 -5.41 -1.45
N ARG A 136 -23.62 -5.07 -0.94
CA ARG A 136 -23.77 -4.04 0.11
C ARG A 136 -23.14 -4.46 1.42
N LEU A 137 -23.25 -5.75 1.77
CA LEU A 137 -22.64 -6.31 2.97
C LEU A 137 -21.13 -6.33 2.87
N PHE A 138 -20.55 -6.56 1.66
CA PHE A 138 -19.12 -6.44 1.45
C PHE A 138 -18.63 -5.03 1.75
N LEU A 139 -19.28 -4.02 1.15
CA LEU A 139 -18.89 -2.63 1.35
C LEU A 139 -19.15 -2.16 2.79
N ALA A 140 -20.21 -2.64 3.44
CA ALA A 140 -20.46 -2.38 4.85
C ALA A 140 -19.37 -3.00 5.75
N SER A 141 -18.84 -4.18 5.42
CA SER A 141 -17.77 -4.82 6.19
C SER A 141 -16.47 -4.01 6.21
N GLU A 142 -16.15 -3.28 5.13
CA GLU A 142 -15.03 -2.32 5.11
C GLU A 142 -15.20 -1.23 6.18
N GLY A 143 -16.42 -0.67 6.28
CA GLY A 143 -16.74 0.34 7.28
C GLY A 143 -16.68 -0.19 8.72
N VAL A 144 -17.14 -1.44 8.95
CA VAL A 144 -17.05 -2.08 10.27
C VAL A 144 -15.61 -2.26 10.70
N ILE A 145 -14.74 -2.76 9.80
CA ILE A 145 -13.32 -2.94 10.08
C ILE A 145 -12.65 -1.58 10.36
N ALA A 146 -12.91 -0.57 9.52
CA ALA A 146 -12.39 0.78 9.72
C ALA A 146 -12.85 1.38 11.06
N PHE A 147 -14.10 1.16 11.45
CA PHE A 147 -14.63 1.61 12.74
C PHE A 147 -13.92 0.94 13.93
N LEU A 148 -13.66 -0.35 13.86
CA LEU A 148 -12.89 -1.05 14.90
C LEU A 148 -11.47 -0.49 15.02
N PHE A 149 -10.79 -0.21 13.90
CA PHE A 149 -9.48 0.44 13.93
C PHE A 149 -9.55 1.89 14.41
N LEU A 150 -10.61 2.64 14.09
CA LEU A 150 -10.84 3.97 14.65
C LEU A 150 -10.86 3.92 16.19
N LEU A 151 -11.61 2.98 16.77
CA LEU A 151 -11.68 2.81 18.23
C LEU A 151 -10.31 2.49 18.84
N LEU A 152 -9.53 1.60 18.20
CA LEU A 152 -8.17 1.27 18.63
C LEU A 152 -7.22 2.48 18.57
N ARG A 153 -7.33 3.30 17.51
CA ARG A 153 -6.49 4.50 17.31
C ARG A 153 -6.82 5.65 18.27
N LEU A 154 -8.01 5.69 18.86
CA LEU A 154 -8.38 6.70 19.87
C LEU A 154 -7.42 6.71 21.06
N SER A 155 -6.94 5.54 21.49
CA SER A 155 -6.02 5.36 22.61
C SER A 155 -4.56 5.67 22.27
N ALA A 156 -4.18 5.71 20.99
CA ALA A 156 -2.82 5.96 20.57
C ALA A 156 -2.37 7.39 20.92
N PRO A 157 -1.14 7.61 21.46
CA PRO A 157 -0.59 8.94 21.61
C PRO A 157 -0.19 9.55 20.25
N ASP A 158 0.05 10.87 20.18
CA ASP A 158 0.68 11.45 18.99
C ASP A 158 2.19 11.10 18.98
N SER A 159 2.87 11.33 17.85
CA SER A 159 4.29 11.03 17.73
C SER A 159 5.14 11.89 18.66
N PRO A 160 5.93 11.27 19.57
CA PRO A 160 6.84 12.02 20.44
C PRO A 160 7.87 12.83 19.64
N HIS A 161 8.37 12.28 18.53
CA HIS A 161 9.35 12.96 17.67
C HIS A 161 8.75 14.20 16.99
N TRP A 162 7.49 14.12 16.55
CA TRP A 162 6.79 15.26 15.96
C TRP A 162 6.51 16.34 17.03
N LEU A 163 6.07 15.95 18.23
CA LEU A 163 5.84 16.87 19.35
C LEU A 163 7.12 17.59 19.75
N MET A 164 8.26 16.88 19.84
CA MET A 164 9.56 17.49 20.11
C MET A 164 9.97 18.49 19.02
N ALA A 165 9.79 18.13 17.75
CA ALA A 165 10.09 19.02 16.62
C ALA A 165 9.23 20.29 16.61
N ARG A 166 8.12 20.31 17.34
CA ARG A 166 7.22 21.45 17.55
C ARG A 166 7.45 22.20 18.85
N GLY A 167 8.46 21.83 19.66
CA GLY A 167 8.71 22.41 20.96
C GLY A 167 7.69 22.04 22.05
N ARG A 168 6.82 21.05 21.80
CA ARG A 168 5.80 20.56 22.75
C ARG A 168 6.38 19.49 23.67
N PHE A 169 7.42 19.82 24.42
CA PHE A 169 8.23 18.87 25.18
C PHE A 169 7.46 18.12 26.27
N ALA A 170 6.55 18.77 26.97
CA ALA A 170 5.74 18.14 28.01
C ALA A 170 4.82 17.06 27.45
N GLU A 171 4.19 17.32 26.32
CA GLU A 171 3.32 16.36 25.64
C GLU A 171 4.15 15.24 24.99
N ALA A 172 5.34 15.56 24.47
CA ALA A 172 6.26 14.55 23.95
C ALA A 172 6.69 13.57 25.05
N ALA A 173 7.00 14.06 26.26
CA ALA A 173 7.34 13.23 27.40
C ALA A 173 6.17 12.32 27.81
N GLN A 174 4.94 12.84 27.87
CA GLN A 174 3.75 12.04 28.16
C GLN A 174 3.51 10.96 27.10
N ALA A 175 3.68 11.31 25.83
CA ALA A 175 3.56 10.37 24.73
C ALA A 175 4.64 9.27 24.80
N PHE A 176 5.89 9.63 25.11
CA PHE A 176 6.97 8.66 25.33
C PHE A 176 6.67 7.70 26.48
N ILE A 177 6.23 8.23 27.62
CA ILE A 177 5.90 7.40 28.81
C ILE A 177 4.76 6.43 28.49
N ARG A 178 3.78 6.83 27.68
CA ARG A 178 2.70 5.94 27.23
C ARG A 178 3.19 4.81 26.35
N ILE A 179 4.17 5.08 25.48
CA ILE A 179 4.72 4.09 24.54
C ILE A 179 5.72 3.17 25.24
N MET A 180 6.54 3.73 26.15
CA MET A 180 7.60 3.03 26.86
C MET A 180 7.52 3.32 28.38
N PRO A 181 6.59 2.71 29.09
CA PRO A 181 6.40 2.94 30.54
C PRO A 181 7.65 2.65 31.37
N GLU A 182 8.48 1.72 30.93
CA GLU A 182 9.73 1.30 31.56
C GLU A 182 10.78 2.42 31.63
N GLN A 183 10.71 3.40 30.72
CA GLN A 183 11.65 4.52 30.64
C GLN A 183 11.14 5.82 31.31
N ARG A 184 10.07 5.72 32.10
CA ARG A 184 9.41 6.88 32.73
C ARG A 184 10.36 7.79 33.48
N GLU A 185 11.23 7.23 34.34
CA GLU A 185 12.14 8.00 35.17
C GLU A 185 13.19 8.75 34.34
N ALA A 186 13.78 8.06 33.35
CA ALA A 186 14.75 8.69 32.45
C ALA A 186 14.13 9.83 31.63
N VAL A 187 12.91 9.65 31.15
CA VAL A 187 12.16 10.66 30.37
C VAL A 187 11.85 11.89 31.25
N LEU A 188 11.43 11.69 32.49
CA LEU A 188 11.15 12.79 33.44
C LEU A 188 12.40 13.57 33.79
N GLN A 189 13.55 12.92 34.03
CA GLN A 189 14.84 13.57 34.29
C GLN A 189 15.28 14.44 33.10
N VAL A 190 15.21 13.90 31.86
CA VAL A 190 15.57 14.69 30.66
C VAL A 190 14.63 15.87 30.49
N THR A 191 13.33 15.69 30.72
CA THR A 191 12.33 16.75 30.53
C THR A 191 12.50 17.87 31.56
N SER A 192 12.86 17.56 32.82
CA SER A 192 13.15 18.56 33.86
C SER A 192 14.39 19.39 33.50
N HIS A 193 15.43 18.78 32.92
CA HIS A 193 16.62 19.48 32.47
C HIS A 193 16.35 20.38 31.25
N LEU A 194 15.54 19.94 30.31
CA LEU A 194 15.12 20.73 29.13
C LEU A 194 14.18 21.89 29.52
N GLY A 195 13.35 21.73 30.54
CA GLY A 195 12.45 22.76 31.05
C GLY A 195 13.21 23.90 31.77
N ASN A 196 14.34 23.61 32.38
CA ASN A 196 15.21 24.60 33.05
C ASN A 196 16.14 25.34 32.11
N GLN A 197 16.52 24.74 31.00
CA GLN A 197 17.12 25.46 29.91
C GLN A 197 15.97 26.13 29.14
N ARG A 198 15.74 27.44 29.37
CA ARG A 198 15.08 28.31 28.40
C ARG A 198 15.88 28.19 27.10
N LEU A 199 15.60 27.13 26.35
CA LEU A 199 15.87 27.11 24.94
C LEU A 199 15.09 28.29 24.40
N THR A 200 15.75 29.45 24.35
CA THR A 200 15.38 30.58 23.52
C THR A 200 15.29 30.03 22.13
N SER A 201 14.13 29.48 21.88
CA SER A 201 13.86 28.64 20.73
C SER A 201 13.70 29.53 19.53
N THR A 202 14.77 29.78 18.86
CA THR A 202 14.80 30.07 17.43
C THR A 202 14.23 28.87 16.60
N ILE A 203 13.74 27.81 17.26
CA ILE A 203 13.05 26.65 16.65
C ILE A 203 11.57 26.95 16.39
N ALA A 204 10.99 27.95 17.04
CA ALA A 204 9.62 28.36 16.84
C ALA A 204 9.49 29.03 15.47
N HIS A 205 8.77 28.43 14.56
CA HIS A 205 8.38 28.95 13.24
C HIS A 205 9.33 28.76 12.05
N ALA A 206 10.15 27.73 12.02
CA ALA A 206 10.62 27.27 10.72
C ALA A 206 9.39 26.99 9.85
N ARG A 207 9.14 27.87 8.86
CA ARG A 207 8.09 27.68 7.84
C ARG A 207 8.17 26.24 7.40
N MET A 208 7.03 25.52 7.48
CA MET A 208 6.96 24.15 6.96
C MET A 208 7.51 24.14 5.55
N PRO A 209 8.56 23.38 5.28
CA PRO A 209 9.10 23.30 3.94
C PRO A 209 8.03 22.65 3.07
N GLY A 210 7.51 23.41 2.10
CA GLY A 210 6.50 22.89 1.16
C GLY A 210 7.06 21.78 0.28
N LEU A 211 6.20 21.12 -0.48
CA LEU A 211 6.56 20.05 -1.44
C LEU A 211 7.78 20.37 -2.32
N ARG A 212 7.99 21.65 -2.65
CA ARG A 212 9.13 22.11 -3.47
C ARG A 212 10.50 21.71 -2.92
N ILE A 213 10.65 21.55 -1.60
CA ILE A 213 11.93 21.17 -1.01
C ILE A 213 12.36 19.74 -1.39
N LEU A 214 11.40 18.84 -1.68
CA LEU A 214 11.69 17.49 -2.15
C LEU A 214 12.49 17.49 -3.46
N PHE A 215 12.33 18.53 -4.27
CA PHE A 215 13.02 18.70 -5.56
C PHE A 215 14.29 19.55 -5.46
N SER A 216 14.64 19.99 -4.25
CA SER A 216 15.90 20.71 -4.01
C SER A 216 17.12 19.80 -4.30
N ARG A 217 18.28 20.42 -4.52
CA ARG A 217 19.52 19.70 -4.78
C ARG A 217 19.88 18.70 -3.66
N ALA A 218 19.48 18.98 -2.42
CA ALA A 218 19.74 18.13 -1.25
C ALA A 218 18.86 16.86 -1.22
N TYR A 219 17.64 16.92 -1.75
CA TYR A 219 16.66 15.84 -1.59
C TYR A 219 16.23 15.16 -2.90
N ARG A 220 16.49 15.75 -4.07
CA ARG A 220 16.00 15.25 -5.37
C ARG A 220 16.36 13.80 -5.63
N ALA A 221 17.59 13.37 -5.32
CA ALA A 221 18.02 11.99 -5.53
C ALA A 221 17.23 11.01 -4.63
N ARG A 222 17.04 11.38 -3.34
CA ARG A 222 16.23 10.60 -2.40
C ARG A 222 14.75 10.56 -2.84
N THR A 223 14.22 11.68 -3.35
CA THR A 223 12.85 11.75 -3.87
C THR A 223 12.64 10.83 -5.06
N VAL A 224 13.59 10.80 -6.00
CA VAL A 224 13.54 9.86 -7.13
C VAL A 224 13.59 8.42 -6.63
N LEU A 225 14.51 8.11 -5.70
CA LEU A 225 14.67 6.76 -5.13
C LEU A 225 13.40 6.24 -4.44
N VAL A 226 12.66 7.08 -3.73
CA VAL A 226 11.46 6.65 -3.01
C VAL A 226 10.20 6.65 -3.89
N ALA A 227 10.11 7.53 -4.89
CA ALA A 227 8.91 7.70 -5.68
C ALA A 227 8.88 6.84 -6.95
N VAL A 228 9.98 6.84 -7.74
CA VAL A 228 10.01 6.19 -9.06
C VAL A 228 9.96 4.66 -8.95
N PRO A 229 10.74 3.99 -8.11
CA PRO A 229 10.62 2.54 -7.94
C PRO A 229 9.23 2.10 -7.47
N TRP A 230 8.60 2.87 -6.57
CA TRP A 230 7.25 2.56 -6.12
C TRP A 230 6.20 2.73 -7.22
N PHE A 231 6.32 3.79 -8.02
CA PHE A 231 5.48 4.01 -9.20
C PHE A 231 5.58 2.83 -10.19
N LEU A 232 6.80 2.41 -10.52
CA LEU A 232 7.05 1.31 -11.44
C LEU A 232 6.57 -0.03 -10.89
N MET A 233 6.79 -0.28 -9.60
CA MET A 233 6.27 -1.46 -8.93
C MET A 233 4.73 -1.51 -8.97
N ASP A 234 4.05 -0.40 -8.69
CA ASP A 234 2.58 -0.37 -8.68
C ASP A 234 2.02 -0.63 -10.09
N ILE A 235 2.64 -0.14 -11.17
CA ILE A 235 2.26 -0.50 -12.55
C ILE A 235 2.29 -2.04 -12.73
N ALA A 236 3.40 -2.68 -12.33
CA ALA A 236 3.55 -4.12 -12.47
C ALA A 236 2.58 -4.91 -11.58
N THR A 237 2.39 -4.46 -10.34
CA THR A 237 1.51 -5.12 -9.35
C THR A 237 0.06 -5.18 -9.83
N TYR A 238 -0.47 -4.06 -10.32
CA TYR A 238 -1.85 -4.00 -10.81
C TYR A 238 -2.03 -4.73 -12.15
N GLY A 239 -0.93 -4.98 -12.88
CA GLY A 239 -0.93 -5.83 -14.07
C GLY A 239 -1.16 -7.31 -13.74
N VAL A 240 -0.68 -7.79 -12.61
CA VAL A 240 -0.83 -9.22 -12.20
C VAL A 240 -2.30 -9.62 -12.11
N GLY A 241 -3.19 -8.73 -11.66
CA GLY A 241 -4.62 -8.98 -11.60
C GLY A 241 -5.25 -9.41 -12.92
N LEU A 242 -4.66 -9.03 -14.07
CA LEU A 242 -5.10 -9.44 -15.40
C LEU A 242 -4.85 -10.94 -15.69
N PHE A 243 -3.94 -11.55 -14.95
CA PHE A 243 -3.57 -12.96 -15.12
C PHE A 243 -4.31 -13.89 -14.16
N THR A 244 -5.02 -13.34 -13.17
CA THR A 244 -5.84 -14.14 -12.25
C THR A 244 -6.77 -15.12 -12.99
N PRO A 245 -7.51 -14.75 -14.05
CA PRO A 245 -8.33 -15.68 -14.81
C PRO A 245 -7.53 -16.77 -15.53
N VAL A 246 -6.29 -16.46 -15.95
CA VAL A 246 -5.39 -17.43 -16.62
C VAL A 246 -4.93 -18.51 -15.62
N ILE A 247 -4.55 -18.08 -14.42
CA ILE A 247 -4.17 -19.00 -13.32
C ILE A 247 -5.37 -19.87 -12.93
N LEU A 248 -6.55 -19.27 -12.80
CA LEU A 248 -7.78 -19.98 -12.45
C LEU A 248 -8.19 -20.98 -13.53
N GLY A 249 -8.05 -20.62 -14.81
CA GLY A 249 -8.30 -21.52 -15.94
C GLY A 249 -7.32 -22.69 -15.99
N ALA A 250 -6.05 -22.47 -15.62
CA ALA A 250 -5.04 -23.52 -15.58
C ALA A 250 -5.24 -24.54 -14.43
N VAL A 251 -5.93 -24.12 -13.35
CA VAL A 251 -6.23 -25.00 -12.19
C VAL A 251 -7.58 -25.72 -12.35
N ASP A 252 -8.29 -25.52 -13.49
CA ASP A 252 -9.62 -26.10 -13.75
C ASP A 252 -10.68 -25.78 -12.68
N ILE A 253 -10.48 -24.65 -11.99
CA ILE A 253 -11.40 -24.15 -10.93
C ILE A 253 -12.63 -23.47 -11.57
N ALA A 254 -12.64 -23.27 -12.89
CA ALA A 254 -13.75 -22.67 -13.59
C ALA A 254 -14.91 -23.69 -13.75
N GLU A 255 -15.86 -23.68 -12.82
CA GLU A 255 -17.14 -24.36 -13.01
C GLU A 255 -17.84 -23.75 -14.25
N ARG A 256 -17.90 -24.52 -15.34
CA ARG A 256 -18.59 -24.14 -16.57
C ARG A 256 -20.09 -24.11 -16.28
N GLY A 257 -20.70 -22.93 -16.27
CA GLY A 257 -22.14 -22.74 -16.25
C GLY A 257 -22.79 -22.20 -14.98
N GLY A 258 -22.01 -21.63 -14.05
CA GLY A 258 -22.56 -20.98 -12.84
C GLY A 258 -23.00 -19.53 -13.09
N GLY A 259 -24.05 -19.05 -12.37
CA GLY A 259 -24.46 -17.66 -12.35
C GLY A 259 -23.40 -16.73 -11.70
N ALA A 260 -23.68 -15.41 -11.59
CA ALA A 260 -22.76 -14.39 -11.08
C ALA A 260 -22.13 -14.75 -9.71
N ILE A 261 -22.88 -15.40 -8.82
CA ILE A 261 -22.39 -15.84 -7.50
C ILE A 261 -21.33 -16.95 -7.64
N ALA A 262 -21.52 -17.92 -8.55
CA ALA A 262 -20.54 -18.98 -8.79
C ALA A 262 -19.23 -18.40 -9.36
N HIS A 263 -19.34 -17.45 -10.28
CA HIS A 263 -18.18 -16.73 -10.83
C HIS A 263 -17.42 -15.95 -9.73
N ASP A 264 -18.13 -15.22 -8.88
CA ASP A 264 -17.50 -14.49 -7.75
C ASP A 264 -16.84 -15.44 -6.75
N LEU A 265 -17.41 -16.63 -6.51
CA LEU A 265 -16.81 -17.65 -5.64
C LEU A 265 -15.49 -18.19 -6.22
N VAL A 266 -15.41 -18.42 -7.52
CA VAL A 266 -14.20 -18.87 -8.21
C VAL A 266 -13.12 -17.79 -8.11
N VAL A 267 -13.47 -16.53 -8.39
CA VAL A 267 -12.55 -15.39 -8.27
C VAL A 267 -12.05 -15.24 -6.83
N ALA A 268 -12.91 -15.36 -5.84
CA ALA A 268 -12.54 -15.26 -4.43
C ALA A 268 -11.57 -16.38 -3.99
N LYS A 269 -11.80 -17.63 -4.41
CA LYS A 269 -10.88 -18.75 -4.13
C LYS A 269 -9.50 -18.52 -4.75
N GLY A 270 -9.47 -18.08 -6.02
CA GLY A 270 -8.21 -17.82 -6.72
C GLY A 270 -7.44 -16.64 -6.13
N SER A 271 -8.13 -15.56 -5.78
CA SER A 271 -7.51 -14.43 -5.07
C SER A 271 -6.90 -14.88 -3.74
N THR A 272 -7.62 -15.70 -2.97
CA THR A 272 -7.09 -16.24 -1.69
C THR A 272 -5.80 -17.02 -1.88
N ALA A 273 -5.68 -17.83 -2.94
CA ALA A 273 -4.45 -18.57 -3.23
C ALA A 273 -3.28 -17.62 -3.55
N ILE A 274 -3.53 -16.56 -4.33
CA ILE A 274 -2.53 -15.53 -4.63
C ILE A 274 -2.10 -14.79 -3.37
N ASP A 275 -3.06 -14.42 -2.50
CA ASP A 275 -2.80 -13.68 -1.27
C ASP A 275 -1.93 -14.47 -0.26
N LEU A 276 -1.99 -15.82 -0.28
CA LEU A 276 -1.08 -16.65 0.50
C LEU A 276 0.38 -16.49 0.04
N PHE A 277 0.64 -16.42 -1.26
CA PHE A 277 2.00 -16.20 -1.78
C PHE A 277 2.48 -14.78 -1.50
N LEU A 278 1.60 -13.78 -1.52
CA LEU A 278 1.89 -12.41 -1.09
C LEU A 278 2.35 -12.40 0.38
N LEU A 279 1.59 -13.06 1.26
CA LEU A 279 1.94 -13.16 2.68
C LEU A 279 3.30 -13.83 2.90
N PHE A 280 3.58 -14.92 2.16
CA PHE A 280 4.87 -15.60 2.25
C PHE A 280 6.03 -14.68 1.83
N GLY A 281 5.87 -13.90 0.76
CA GLY A 281 6.83 -12.88 0.35
C GLY A 281 7.13 -11.86 1.46
N PHE A 282 6.10 -11.36 2.15
CA PHE A 282 6.29 -10.45 3.29
C PHE A 282 6.99 -11.12 4.47
N ILE A 283 6.68 -12.38 4.78
CA ILE A 283 7.39 -13.13 5.85
C ILE A 283 8.88 -13.20 5.54
N VAL A 284 9.24 -13.51 4.29
CA VAL A 284 10.64 -13.46 3.83
C VAL A 284 11.22 -12.05 3.98
N GLY A 285 10.47 -11.00 3.61
CA GLY A 285 10.88 -9.60 3.74
C GLY A 285 11.14 -9.17 5.19
N ILE A 286 10.28 -9.57 6.14
CA ILE A 286 10.45 -9.29 7.58
C ILE A 286 11.79 -9.82 8.12
N TRP A 287 12.28 -10.93 7.59
CA TRP A 287 13.56 -11.50 7.95
C TRP A 287 14.73 -10.96 7.11
N ALA A 288 14.54 -10.83 5.80
CA ALA A 288 15.61 -10.53 4.86
C ALA A 288 15.96 -9.02 4.85
N VAL A 289 14.99 -8.12 4.91
CA VAL A 289 15.24 -6.66 4.86
C VAL A 289 16.14 -6.19 6.00
N PRO A 290 15.96 -6.59 7.27
CA PRO A 290 16.87 -6.22 8.34
C PRO A 290 18.29 -6.80 8.17
N LYS A 291 18.42 -7.97 7.53
CA LYS A 291 19.70 -8.69 7.38
C LYS A 291 20.53 -8.18 6.20
N PHE A 292 19.89 -7.97 5.05
CA PHE A 292 20.56 -7.62 3.80
C PHE A 292 20.49 -6.11 3.47
N GLY A 293 19.67 -5.37 4.17
CA GLY A 293 19.43 -3.95 3.89
C GLY A 293 18.32 -3.72 2.86
N ARG A 294 17.71 -2.51 2.92
CA ARG A 294 16.54 -2.15 2.10
C ARG A 294 16.86 -2.05 0.63
N ILE A 295 17.95 -1.38 0.29
CA ILE A 295 18.35 -1.16 -1.12
C ILE A 295 18.69 -2.49 -1.79
N ARG A 296 19.48 -3.34 -1.14
CA ARG A 296 19.81 -4.67 -1.70
C ARG A 296 18.56 -5.52 -1.92
N MET A 297 17.63 -5.52 -0.94
CA MET A 297 16.37 -6.26 -1.08
C MET A 297 15.48 -5.69 -2.18
N GLN A 298 15.48 -4.38 -2.39
CA GLN A 298 14.76 -3.75 -3.50
C GLN A 298 15.37 -4.15 -4.86
N VAL A 299 16.70 -4.16 -4.97
CA VAL A 299 17.43 -4.64 -6.16
C VAL A 299 17.11 -6.10 -6.46
N ILE A 300 17.24 -6.99 -5.46
CA ILE A 300 16.92 -8.43 -5.60
C ILE A 300 15.46 -8.62 -6.02
N GLY A 301 14.54 -7.88 -5.41
CA GLY A 301 13.12 -7.96 -5.72
C GLY A 301 12.82 -7.54 -7.17
N PHE A 302 13.31 -6.39 -7.62
CA PHE A 302 13.11 -5.96 -9.00
C PHE A 302 13.77 -6.88 -10.03
N ALA A 303 14.98 -7.37 -9.75
CA ALA A 303 15.64 -8.38 -10.60
C ALA A 303 14.78 -9.65 -10.69
N GLY A 304 14.27 -10.12 -9.56
CA GLY A 304 13.38 -11.28 -9.51
C GLY A 304 12.05 -11.07 -10.23
N MET A 305 11.42 -9.88 -10.09
CA MET A 305 10.23 -9.50 -10.87
C MET A 305 10.49 -9.56 -12.36
N THR A 306 11.62 -9.00 -12.82
CA THR A 306 12.03 -9.04 -14.24
C THR A 306 12.21 -10.48 -14.72
N CYS A 307 12.97 -11.30 -14.00
CA CYS A 307 13.16 -12.72 -14.34
C CYS A 307 11.84 -13.49 -14.37
N SER A 308 10.95 -13.21 -13.44
CA SER A 308 9.61 -13.84 -13.38
C SER A 308 8.76 -13.50 -14.60
N MET A 309 8.80 -12.26 -15.07
CA MET A 309 8.09 -11.86 -16.30
C MET A 309 8.66 -12.53 -17.54
N ILE A 310 9.98 -12.67 -17.62
CA ILE A 310 10.66 -13.41 -18.70
C ILE A 310 10.24 -14.89 -18.66
N LEU A 311 10.17 -15.50 -17.47
CA LEU A 311 9.72 -16.88 -17.31
C LEU A 311 8.27 -17.07 -17.78
N LEU A 312 7.40 -16.11 -17.46
CA LEU A 312 6.02 -16.11 -17.93
C LEU A 312 5.92 -15.93 -19.45
N MET A 313 6.77 -15.13 -20.07
CA MET A 313 6.85 -15.03 -21.53
C MET A 313 7.24 -16.36 -22.15
N ILE A 314 8.28 -17.03 -21.62
CA ILE A 314 8.68 -18.37 -22.07
C ILE A 314 7.50 -19.35 -21.94
N ALA A 315 6.75 -19.29 -20.85
CA ALA A 315 5.57 -20.13 -20.66
C ALA A 315 4.51 -19.92 -21.76
N VAL A 316 4.27 -18.64 -22.16
CA VAL A 316 3.32 -18.33 -23.25
C VAL A 316 3.78 -18.94 -24.58
N TYR A 317 5.09 -18.86 -24.91
CA TYR A 317 5.62 -19.47 -26.12
C TYR A 317 5.58 -21.02 -26.10
N LEU A 318 5.64 -21.62 -24.90
CA LEU A 318 5.54 -23.06 -24.69
C LEU A 318 4.11 -23.53 -24.40
N SER A 319 3.09 -22.82 -24.88
CA SER A 319 1.67 -23.08 -24.57
C SER A 319 1.19 -24.51 -24.87
N ASN A 320 1.81 -25.19 -25.85
CA ASN A 320 1.48 -26.59 -26.23
C ASN A 320 2.34 -27.63 -25.49
N SER A 321 3.23 -27.20 -24.57
CA SER A 321 4.12 -28.09 -23.82
C SER A 321 3.50 -28.46 -22.46
N SER A 322 3.85 -29.64 -21.95
CA SER A 322 3.55 -30.03 -20.56
C SER A 322 4.19 -29.10 -19.52
N LEU A 323 5.19 -28.31 -19.92
CA LEU A 323 5.87 -27.34 -19.06
C LEU A 323 5.09 -26.01 -18.92
N HIS A 324 4.06 -25.76 -19.74
CA HIS A 324 3.31 -24.50 -19.73
C HIS A 324 2.77 -24.16 -18.34
N ILE A 325 1.96 -25.05 -17.76
CA ILE A 325 1.32 -24.85 -16.45
C ILE A 325 2.37 -24.67 -15.34
N PRO A 326 3.38 -25.56 -15.18
CA PRO A 326 4.44 -25.39 -14.19
C PRO A 326 5.18 -24.06 -14.30
N LEU A 327 5.50 -23.60 -15.51
CA LEU A 327 6.19 -22.33 -15.74
C LEU A 327 5.32 -21.11 -15.38
N VAL A 328 4.02 -21.15 -15.71
CA VAL A 328 3.06 -20.11 -15.34
C VAL A 328 3.01 -19.98 -13.82
N PHE A 329 2.80 -21.09 -13.10
CA PHE A 329 2.75 -21.06 -11.63
C PHE A 329 4.05 -20.59 -11.02
N THR A 330 5.19 -21.11 -11.47
CA THR A 330 6.51 -20.71 -10.96
C THR A 330 6.76 -19.22 -11.17
N GLY A 331 6.48 -18.69 -12.36
CA GLY A 331 6.63 -17.28 -12.68
C GLY A 331 5.76 -16.39 -11.77
N PHE A 332 4.50 -16.77 -11.55
CA PHE A 332 3.61 -16.03 -10.66
C PHE A 332 4.04 -16.06 -9.19
N ILE A 333 4.42 -17.23 -8.68
CA ILE A 333 4.89 -17.39 -7.30
C ILE A 333 6.14 -16.56 -7.08
N LEU A 334 7.12 -16.66 -7.97
CA LEU A 334 8.37 -15.90 -7.88
C LEU A 334 8.11 -14.39 -7.96
N PHE A 335 7.25 -13.93 -8.88
CA PHE A 335 6.90 -12.51 -8.98
C PHE A 335 6.31 -12.00 -7.67
N ASN A 336 5.25 -12.64 -7.16
CA ASN A 336 4.58 -12.20 -5.95
C ASN A 336 5.48 -12.27 -4.72
N MET A 337 6.27 -13.34 -4.59
CA MET A 337 7.18 -13.53 -3.46
C MET A 337 8.28 -12.46 -3.46
N LEU A 338 8.97 -12.26 -4.60
CA LEU A 338 10.12 -11.34 -4.68
C LEU A 338 9.68 -9.87 -4.69
N MET A 339 8.52 -9.55 -5.27
CA MET A 339 7.91 -8.24 -5.20
C MET A 339 7.63 -7.85 -3.74
N ASN A 340 7.03 -8.72 -2.95
CA ASN A 340 6.65 -8.42 -1.56
C ASN A 340 7.83 -8.51 -0.60
N ALA A 341 8.79 -9.42 -0.81
CA ALA A 341 10.01 -9.48 -0.03
C ALA A 341 10.95 -8.28 -0.30
N GLY A 342 10.91 -7.72 -1.50
CA GLY A 342 11.74 -6.62 -1.97
C GLY A 342 10.99 -5.29 -2.10
N PRO A 343 10.61 -4.87 -3.33
CA PRO A 343 10.10 -3.53 -3.62
C PRO A 343 8.92 -3.11 -2.73
N ASN A 344 7.90 -3.93 -2.55
CA ASN A 344 6.73 -3.56 -1.76
C ASN A 344 7.06 -3.31 -0.28
N SER A 345 7.95 -4.12 0.31
CA SER A 345 8.44 -3.92 1.67
C SER A 345 9.35 -2.70 1.80
N THR A 346 10.18 -2.42 0.80
CA THR A 346 11.24 -1.42 0.90
C THR A 346 10.77 -0.02 0.49
N THR A 347 9.97 0.14 -0.55
CA THR A 347 9.44 1.44 -0.99
C THR A 347 8.61 2.12 0.09
N PHE A 348 7.76 1.36 0.80
CA PHE A 348 7.00 1.86 1.95
C PHE A 348 7.90 2.34 3.09
N THR A 349 9.04 1.66 3.33
CA THR A 349 9.90 1.92 4.48
C THR A 349 11.00 2.95 4.21
N LEU A 350 11.35 3.20 2.94
CA LEU A 350 12.46 4.09 2.59
C LEU A 350 12.15 5.57 2.84
N ALA A 351 10.99 6.06 2.38
CA ALA A 351 10.66 7.47 2.50
C ALA A 351 10.69 7.99 3.97
N PRO A 352 10.05 7.32 4.95
CA PRO A 352 10.06 7.79 6.33
C PRO A 352 11.43 7.69 7.02
N ILE A 353 12.41 7.04 6.41
CA ILE A 353 13.76 6.90 6.97
C ILE A 353 14.73 7.88 6.33
N LEU A 354 14.64 8.10 5.03
CA LEU A 354 15.55 8.96 4.29
C LEU A 354 15.28 10.46 4.49
N PHE A 355 14.11 10.82 5.02
CA PHE A 355 13.74 12.23 5.23
C PHE A 355 13.62 12.59 6.71
N PRO A 356 13.99 13.85 7.07
CA PRO A 356 13.89 14.34 8.46
C PRO A 356 12.42 14.40 8.90
N THR A 357 12.17 14.39 10.21
CA THR A 357 10.84 14.33 10.82
C THR A 357 9.86 15.39 10.28
N GLN A 358 10.37 16.62 9.96
CA GLN A 358 9.54 17.71 9.44
C GLN A 358 9.06 17.50 7.98
N LEU A 359 9.68 16.58 7.23
CA LEU A 359 9.39 16.28 5.83
C LEU A 359 8.94 14.84 5.62
N ARG A 360 8.98 14.03 6.66
CA ARG A 360 8.84 12.58 6.59
C ARG A 360 7.49 12.15 6.00
N ALA A 361 6.40 12.67 6.55
CA ALA A 361 5.08 12.36 6.03
C ALA A 361 4.84 13.00 4.66
N THR A 362 5.35 14.21 4.42
CA THR A 362 5.28 14.87 3.10
C THR A 362 5.99 14.04 2.02
N ALA A 363 7.20 13.54 2.29
CA ALA A 363 7.96 12.70 1.36
C ALA A 363 7.27 11.34 1.13
N SER A 364 6.79 10.70 2.20
CA SER A 364 6.04 9.45 2.12
C SER A 364 4.74 9.62 1.32
N GLY A 365 4.01 10.72 1.56
CA GLY A 365 2.77 11.03 0.85
C GLY A 365 3.00 11.33 -0.63
N PHE A 366 4.06 12.07 -0.96
CA PHE A 366 4.47 12.30 -2.34
C PHE A 366 4.78 10.97 -3.04
N ALA A 367 5.62 10.13 -2.44
CA ALA A 367 6.00 8.84 -3.01
C ALA A 367 4.78 7.91 -3.20
N ALA A 368 3.91 7.82 -2.18
CA ALA A 368 2.68 7.03 -2.26
C ALA A 368 1.70 7.58 -3.31
N GLY A 369 1.55 8.90 -3.41
CA GLY A 369 0.71 9.53 -4.43
C GLY A 369 1.19 9.23 -5.85
N VAL A 370 2.51 9.35 -6.08
CA VAL A 370 3.14 8.98 -7.37
C VAL A 370 2.96 7.49 -7.66
N ALA A 371 3.10 6.62 -6.66
CA ALA A 371 2.86 5.19 -6.79
C ALA A 371 1.40 4.90 -7.20
N LYS A 372 0.42 5.56 -6.61
CA LYS A 372 -1.00 5.38 -6.95
C LYS A 372 -1.35 5.91 -8.36
N ILE A 373 -0.60 6.88 -8.88
CA ILE A 373 -0.67 7.24 -10.31
C ILE A 373 -0.20 6.05 -11.16
N GLY A 374 0.90 5.37 -10.77
CA GLY A 374 1.38 4.15 -11.42
C GLY A 374 0.34 3.03 -11.40
N ALA A 375 -0.29 2.78 -10.23
CA ALA A 375 -1.40 1.84 -10.09
C ALA A 375 -2.56 2.16 -11.06
N THR A 376 -2.96 3.43 -11.12
CA THR A 376 -4.01 3.90 -12.02
C THR A 376 -3.65 3.62 -13.48
N LEU A 377 -2.43 3.96 -13.88
CA LEU A 377 -1.93 3.66 -15.23
C LEU A 377 -1.94 2.16 -15.53
N GLY A 378 -1.49 1.32 -14.58
CA GLY A 378 -1.54 -0.13 -14.70
C GLY A 378 -2.96 -0.65 -14.96
N VAL A 379 -3.93 -0.19 -14.17
CA VAL A 379 -5.34 -0.59 -14.32
C VAL A 379 -5.93 -0.21 -15.68
N PHE A 380 -5.57 0.98 -16.22
CA PHE A 380 -6.11 1.45 -17.51
C PHE A 380 -5.33 0.95 -18.72
N VAL A 381 -4.01 1.03 -18.69
CA VAL A 381 -3.17 0.76 -19.88
C VAL A 381 -3.06 -0.73 -20.16
N LEU A 382 -2.91 -1.57 -19.12
CA LEU A 382 -2.64 -2.98 -19.32
C LEU A 382 -3.80 -3.77 -19.96
N PRO A 383 -5.09 -3.53 -19.63
CA PRO A 383 -6.20 -4.16 -20.36
C PRO A 383 -6.24 -3.76 -21.84
N ILE A 384 -5.95 -2.49 -22.15
CA ILE A 384 -5.89 -1.99 -23.54
C ILE A 384 -4.74 -2.65 -24.28
N LEU A 385 -3.57 -2.74 -23.66
CA LEU A 385 -2.41 -3.40 -24.23
C LEU A 385 -2.71 -4.89 -24.52
N LYS A 386 -3.32 -5.58 -23.53
CA LYS A 386 -3.75 -6.98 -23.68
C LYS A 386 -4.74 -7.16 -24.83
N SER A 387 -5.73 -6.27 -24.97
CA SER A 387 -6.75 -6.39 -26.02
C SER A 387 -6.21 -6.14 -27.43
N LYS A 388 -5.22 -5.25 -27.59
CA LYS A 388 -4.63 -4.88 -28.88
C LYS A 388 -3.46 -5.74 -29.30
N PHE A 389 -2.60 -6.14 -28.36
CA PHE A 389 -1.30 -6.78 -28.63
C PHE A 389 -1.15 -8.14 -27.94
N GLY A 390 -2.14 -8.56 -27.17
CA GLY A 390 -2.13 -9.85 -26.47
C GLY A 390 -1.36 -9.86 -25.16
N VAL A 391 -1.29 -11.06 -24.56
CA VAL A 391 -0.61 -11.30 -23.26
C VAL A 391 0.90 -11.03 -23.31
N PRO A 392 1.65 -11.42 -24.37
CA PRO A 392 3.09 -11.16 -24.43
C PRO A 392 3.45 -9.69 -24.22
N ALA A 393 2.76 -8.76 -24.90
CA ALA A 393 3.04 -7.33 -24.78
C ALA A 393 2.85 -6.78 -23.35
N VAL A 394 1.90 -7.34 -22.59
CA VAL A 394 1.70 -7.00 -21.18
C VAL A 394 2.89 -7.49 -20.35
N LEU A 395 3.35 -8.72 -20.57
CA LEU A 395 4.51 -9.28 -19.86
C LEU A 395 5.80 -8.53 -20.18
N GLU A 396 6.01 -8.15 -21.46
CA GLU A 396 7.13 -7.31 -21.89
C GLU A 396 7.12 -5.94 -21.18
N MET A 397 5.97 -5.28 -21.14
CA MET A 397 5.84 -4.01 -20.42
C MET A 397 6.11 -4.17 -18.93
N MET A 398 5.60 -5.22 -18.28
CA MET A 398 5.84 -5.50 -16.87
C MET A 398 7.32 -5.83 -16.60
N ALA A 399 8.00 -6.55 -17.50
CA ALA A 399 9.44 -6.80 -17.45
C ALA A 399 10.23 -5.48 -17.58
N ALA A 400 9.86 -4.64 -18.54
CA ALA A 400 10.50 -3.35 -18.78
C ALA A 400 10.37 -2.40 -17.58
N VAL A 401 9.19 -2.24 -16.99
CA VAL A 401 9.01 -1.39 -15.80
C VAL A 401 9.74 -1.95 -14.58
N SER A 402 9.82 -3.27 -14.43
CA SER A 402 10.60 -3.91 -13.37
C SER A 402 12.10 -3.67 -13.55
N LEU A 403 12.61 -3.78 -14.78
CA LEU A 403 13.99 -3.49 -15.12
C LEU A 403 14.34 -2.02 -14.92
N LEU A 404 13.44 -1.10 -15.26
CA LEU A 404 13.59 0.32 -14.96
C LEU A 404 13.64 0.57 -13.45
N GLY A 405 12.80 -0.11 -12.66
CA GLY A 405 12.82 -0.04 -11.20
C GLY A 405 14.14 -0.52 -10.61
N LEU A 406 14.70 -1.61 -11.15
CA LEU A 406 16.03 -2.10 -10.82
C LEU A 406 17.09 -1.04 -11.13
N THR A 407 17.08 -0.49 -12.34
CA THR A 407 18.05 0.50 -12.80
C THR A 407 18.04 1.77 -11.94
N VAL A 408 16.86 2.32 -11.67
CA VAL A 408 16.71 3.50 -10.81
C VAL A 408 17.20 3.20 -9.39
N THR A 409 16.89 2.02 -8.85
CA THR A 409 17.37 1.62 -7.53
C THR A 409 18.88 1.51 -7.48
N LEU A 410 19.54 0.96 -8.50
CA LEU A 410 21.00 0.87 -8.58
C LEU A 410 21.67 2.24 -8.71
N ILE A 411 21.10 3.15 -9.51
CA ILE A 411 21.69 4.48 -9.74
C ILE A 411 21.59 5.36 -8.47
N PHE A 412 20.42 5.36 -7.81
CA PHE A 412 20.13 6.28 -6.72
C PHE A 412 20.24 5.65 -5.33
N GLY A 413 20.35 4.32 -5.23
CA GLY A 413 20.49 3.59 -3.97
C GLY A 413 21.91 3.53 -3.39
N GLY A 414 22.91 4.01 -4.10
CA GLY A 414 24.32 4.00 -3.65
C GLY A 414 24.64 4.95 -2.49
N GLU A 415 23.72 5.84 -2.12
CA GLU A 415 23.82 6.71 -0.94
C GLU A 415 23.14 6.08 0.28
N ASP A 416 23.21 4.78 0.45
CA ASP A 416 22.69 4.10 1.64
C ASP A 416 23.53 4.49 2.84
N THR A 417 23.21 5.64 3.37
CA THR A 417 23.70 6.06 4.65
C THR A 417 23.08 5.16 5.70
N GLU A 418 23.86 4.29 6.25
CA GLU A 418 23.65 3.66 7.55
C GLU A 418 23.32 4.74 8.58
N TYR A 419 22.04 4.92 8.91
CA TYR A 419 21.58 5.71 10.07
C TYR A 419 20.64 4.87 10.94
#